data_95bcd324b1dddb15b488fb6648b8488a
#
_entry.id   95bcd324b1dddb15b488fb6648b8488a
#
_cell.length_a   1.000
_cell.length_b   1.000
_cell.length_c   1.000
_cell.angle_alpha   90.00
_cell.angle_beta   90.00
_cell.angle_gamma   90.00
#
_symmetry.space_group_name_H-M   'P 1'
#
loop_
_entity.id
_entity.type
_entity.pdbx_description
1 polymer ?
#
loop_
_entity_poly.entity_id
_entity_poly.type
_entity_poly.pdbx_seq_one_letter_code
_entity_poly.pdbx_strand_id
1 'polypeptide(L)'
;MRESLKIMSSAGSGHIINMASALSKTTFPGAGLYVASKFAVGGLTRNTAVEYGQSGIRINAICPGFIKTPLLRESVPEEDRAHLASRHPMNRLGTPEDVAKAAMWLASDASSFVTGMLFSVDGGWTAI
;
A
#
# COMPACT_ATOMS: atom_id res chain seq x y z
N MET A 1 11.83 -9.29 -2.14
CA MET A 1 12.45 -8.39 -1.17
C MET A 1 13.84 -8.83 -0.71
N ARG A 2 14.07 -10.08 -0.30
CA ARG A 2 15.39 -10.56 0.19
C ARG A 2 16.54 -10.27 -0.78
N GLU A 3 16.42 -10.62 -2.04
CA GLU A 3 17.49 -10.43 -3.03
C GLU A 3 17.69 -8.94 -3.36
N SER A 4 16.61 -8.15 -3.42
CA SER A 4 16.72 -6.70 -3.59
C SER A 4 17.49 -6.05 -2.44
N LEU A 5 17.23 -6.47 -1.21
CA LEU A 5 17.94 -5.96 -0.03
C LEU A 5 19.44 -6.25 -0.06
N LYS A 6 19.87 -7.42 -0.52
CA LYS A 6 21.30 -7.74 -0.67
C LYS A 6 21.98 -6.75 -1.63
N ILE A 7 21.37 -6.52 -2.79
CA ILE A 7 21.93 -5.62 -3.82
C ILE A 7 21.94 -4.19 -3.29
N MET A 8 20.85 -3.71 -2.72
CA MET A 8 20.71 -2.36 -2.20
C MET A 8 21.65 -2.09 -1.02
N SER A 9 21.83 -3.07 -0.11
CA SER A 9 22.79 -2.94 1.00
C SER A 9 24.22 -2.82 0.52
N SER A 10 24.59 -3.56 -0.52
CA SER A 10 25.92 -3.43 -1.13
C SER A 10 26.11 -2.09 -1.83
N ALA A 11 25.04 -1.51 -2.36
CA ALA A 11 25.06 -0.18 -3.01
C ALA A 11 24.97 0.99 -2.00
N GLY A 12 24.60 0.73 -0.74
CA GLY A 12 24.38 1.76 0.27
C GLY A 12 23.15 2.63 0.04
N SER A 13 22.27 2.24 -0.87
CA SER A 13 21.05 3.01 -1.20
C SER A 13 19.99 2.11 -1.84
N GLY A 14 18.71 2.45 -1.66
CA GLY A 14 17.62 1.76 -2.33
C GLY A 14 16.24 2.20 -1.86
N HIS A 15 15.26 1.92 -2.70
CA HIS A 15 13.85 2.15 -2.35
C HIS A 15 13.02 0.90 -2.63
N ILE A 16 12.25 0.45 -1.64
CA ILE A 16 11.30 -0.65 -1.78
C ILE A 16 9.91 -0.11 -1.46
N ILE A 17 8.97 -0.34 -2.38
CA ILE A 17 7.57 0.02 -2.20
C ILE A 17 6.74 -1.25 -2.32
N ASN A 18 6.24 -1.72 -1.19
CA ASN A 18 5.37 -2.89 -1.14
C ASN A 18 3.92 -2.51 -1.48
N MET A 19 3.23 -3.36 -2.22
CA MET A 19 1.81 -3.19 -2.48
C MET A 19 1.00 -3.92 -1.39
N ALA A 20 0.55 -3.15 -0.40
CA ALA A 20 -0.31 -3.62 0.68
C ALA A 20 -1.81 -3.44 0.33
N SER A 21 -2.61 -2.94 1.25
CA SER A 21 -4.02 -2.63 1.09
C SER A 21 -4.48 -1.74 2.25
N ALA A 22 -5.54 -1.01 2.13
CA ALA A 22 -6.28 -0.43 3.26
C ALA A 22 -6.57 -1.53 4.32
N LEU A 23 -6.79 -2.76 3.87
CA LEU A 23 -6.96 -3.94 4.73
C LEU A 23 -5.67 -4.41 5.45
N SER A 24 -4.58 -3.65 5.39
CA SER A 24 -3.44 -3.76 6.31
C SER A 24 -3.64 -2.94 7.60
N LYS A 25 -4.71 -2.17 7.67
CA LYS A 25 -5.01 -1.25 8.79
C LYS A 25 -6.39 -1.47 9.37
N THR A 26 -7.30 -2.03 8.59
CA THR A 26 -8.70 -2.31 8.96
C THR A 26 -9.12 -3.69 8.46
N THR A 27 -10.38 -4.05 8.64
CA THR A 27 -10.94 -5.34 8.27
C THR A 27 -12.11 -5.19 7.28
N PHE A 28 -12.46 -6.29 6.64
CA PHE A 28 -13.62 -6.38 5.77
C PHE A 28 -14.27 -7.76 5.94
N PRO A 29 -15.59 -7.85 6.18
CA PRO A 29 -16.28 -9.13 6.32
C PRO A 29 -16.04 -10.05 5.11
N GLY A 30 -15.80 -11.33 5.37
CA GLY A 30 -15.53 -12.33 4.33
C GLY A 30 -14.09 -12.33 3.77
N ALA A 31 -13.25 -11.35 4.11
CA ALA A 31 -11.89 -11.21 3.54
C ALA A 31 -10.77 -11.68 4.50
N GLY A 32 -11.04 -12.57 5.45
CA GLY A 32 -10.11 -12.90 6.55
C GLY A 32 -8.71 -13.29 6.11
N LEU A 33 -8.56 -14.21 5.15
CA LEU A 33 -7.24 -14.63 4.65
C LEU A 33 -6.52 -13.49 3.91
N TYR A 34 -7.25 -12.69 3.13
CA TYR A 34 -6.68 -11.53 2.46
C TYR A 34 -6.22 -10.47 3.48
N VAL A 35 -7.04 -10.17 4.47
CA VAL A 35 -6.69 -9.27 5.59
C VAL A 35 -5.41 -9.75 6.25
N ALA A 36 -5.34 -11.02 6.68
CA ALA A 36 -4.15 -11.58 7.31
C ALA A 36 -2.90 -11.41 6.43
N SER A 37 -3.00 -11.70 5.12
CA SER A 37 -1.90 -11.53 4.17
C SER A 37 -1.42 -10.08 4.08
N LYS A 38 -2.35 -9.12 4.08
CA LYS A 38 -2.02 -7.69 3.93
C LYS A 38 -1.49 -7.07 5.23
N PHE A 39 -1.95 -7.52 6.39
CA PHE A 39 -1.31 -7.20 7.68
C PHE A 39 0.13 -7.73 7.74
N ALA A 40 0.38 -8.94 7.24
CA ALA A 40 1.74 -9.48 7.16
C ALA A 40 2.67 -8.61 6.29
N VAL A 41 2.20 -8.15 5.12
CA VAL A 41 2.95 -7.20 4.28
C VAL A 41 3.24 -5.90 5.03
N GLY A 42 2.26 -5.37 5.76
CA GLY A 42 2.43 -4.17 6.57
C GLY A 42 3.47 -4.34 7.68
N GLY A 43 3.39 -5.44 8.42
CA GLY A 43 4.35 -5.78 9.48
C GLY A 43 5.77 -5.96 8.93
N LEU A 44 5.91 -6.72 7.84
CA LEU A 44 7.19 -6.93 7.17
C LEU A 44 7.79 -5.60 6.67
N THR A 45 6.99 -4.70 6.11
CA THR A 45 7.44 -3.37 5.66
C THR A 45 8.05 -2.57 6.81
N ARG A 46 7.35 -2.49 7.95
CA ARG A 46 7.82 -1.74 9.11
C ARG A 46 9.10 -2.33 9.70
N ASN A 47 9.11 -3.65 9.91
CA ASN A 47 10.27 -4.32 10.49
C ASN A 47 11.52 -4.15 9.61
N THR A 48 11.39 -4.41 8.32
CA THR A 48 12.52 -4.30 7.39
C THR A 48 13.01 -2.85 7.24
N ALA A 49 12.10 -1.86 7.32
CA ALA A 49 12.49 -0.44 7.31
C ALA A 49 13.37 -0.07 8.51
N VAL A 50 13.08 -0.61 9.69
CA VAL A 50 13.91 -0.41 10.90
C VAL A 50 15.26 -1.10 10.75
N GLU A 51 15.28 -2.34 10.24
CA GLU A 51 16.51 -3.12 10.09
C GLU A 51 17.49 -2.50 9.07
N TYR A 52 16.98 -1.90 7.98
CA TYR A 52 17.80 -1.46 6.85
C TYR A 52 17.91 0.07 6.70
N GLY A 53 17.30 0.86 7.59
CA GLY A 53 17.33 2.32 7.53
C GLY A 53 18.75 2.89 7.56
N GLN A 54 19.62 2.34 8.42
CA GLN A 54 21.03 2.75 8.50
C GLN A 54 21.87 2.37 7.27
N SER A 55 21.36 1.46 6.43
CA SER A 55 21.98 1.08 5.16
C SER A 55 21.56 1.99 4.00
N GLY A 56 20.89 3.11 4.27
CA GLY A 56 20.42 4.04 3.24
C GLY A 56 19.23 3.51 2.42
N ILE A 57 18.50 2.50 2.93
CA ILE A 57 17.37 1.88 2.22
C ILE A 57 16.05 2.34 2.84
N ARG A 58 15.18 2.93 2.03
CA ARG A 58 13.81 3.29 2.43
C ARG A 58 12.83 2.20 2.01
N ILE A 59 11.97 1.78 2.92
CA ILE A 59 11.02 0.71 2.68
C ILE A 59 9.64 1.16 3.17
N ASN A 60 8.70 1.28 2.25
CA ASN A 60 7.35 1.76 2.52
C ASN A 60 6.32 0.81 1.89
N ALA A 61 5.08 0.92 2.27
CA ALA A 61 3.97 0.25 1.61
C ALA A 61 2.89 1.24 1.20
N ILE A 62 2.29 1.04 0.03
CA ILE A 62 1.07 1.71 -0.38
C ILE A 62 -0.11 0.84 0.06
N CYS A 63 -1.12 1.48 0.62
CA CYS A 63 -2.36 0.85 1.11
C CYS A 63 -3.55 1.41 0.33
N PRO A 64 -3.84 0.89 -0.89
CA PRO A 64 -4.99 1.34 -1.67
C PRO A 64 -6.31 0.93 -1.01
N GLY A 65 -7.34 1.76 -1.17
CA GLY A 65 -8.73 1.39 -0.97
C GLY A 65 -9.27 0.54 -2.14
N PHE A 66 -10.56 0.66 -2.45
CA PHE A 66 -11.11 0.02 -3.65
C PHE A 66 -10.74 0.82 -4.90
N ILE A 67 -10.00 0.16 -5.80
CA ILE A 67 -9.44 0.75 -7.04
C ILE A 67 -10.13 0.13 -8.25
N LYS A 68 -10.46 0.93 -9.27
CA LYS A 68 -11.05 0.49 -10.54
C LYS A 68 -10.05 -0.35 -11.34
N THR A 69 -9.96 -1.64 -11.04
CA THR A 69 -9.07 -2.60 -11.68
C THR A 69 -9.87 -3.75 -12.31
N PRO A 70 -9.27 -4.56 -13.21
CA PRO A 70 -9.89 -5.80 -13.67
C PRO A 70 -10.31 -6.71 -12.50
N LEU A 71 -9.46 -6.88 -11.50
CA LEU A 71 -9.75 -7.68 -10.29
C LEU A 71 -11.04 -7.21 -9.60
N LEU A 72 -11.22 -5.90 -9.41
CA LEU A 72 -12.45 -5.38 -8.81
C LEU A 72 -13.68 -5.67 -9.69
N ARG A 73 -13.53 -5.51 -11.02
CA ARG A 73 -14.62 -5.79 -11.95
C ARG A 73 -15.05 -7.25 -11.96
N GLU A 74 -14.11 -8.17 -11.79
CA GLU A 74 -14.37 -9.61 -11.73
C GLU A 74 -14.93 -10.05 -10.38
N SER A 75 -14.53 -9.38 -9.28
CA SER A 75 -14.88 -9.79 -7.92
C SER A 75 -16.13 -9.10 -7.36
N VAL A 76 -16.58 -7.99 -7.97
CA VAL A 76 -17.68 -7.16 -7.45
C VAL A 76 -18.67 -6.83 -8.56
N PRO A 77 -19.95 -7.23 -8.42
CA PRO A 77 -21.02 -6.86 -9.32
C PRO A 77 -21.11 -5.34 -9.50
N GLU A 78 -21.58 -4.89 -10.68
CA GLU A 78 -21.62 -3.47 -11.00
C GLU A 78 -22.55 -2.68 -10.07
N GLU A 79 -23.68 -3.28 -9.72
CA GLU A 79 -24.67 -2.74 -8.78
C GLU A 79 -24.08 -2.46 -7.38
N ASP A 80 -23.09 -3.26 -6.94
CA ASP A 80 -22.47 -3.11 -5.62
C ASP A 80 -21.33 -2.07 -5.60
N ARG A 81 -20.81 -1.67 -6.76
CA ARG A 81 -19.69 -0.73 -6.85
C ARG A 81 -20.00 0.66 -6.33
N ALA A 82 -21.25 1.12 -6.49
CA ALA A 82 -21.71 2.39 -5.93
C ALA A 82 -21.68 2.37 -4.40
N HIS A 83 -22.08 1.23 -3.80
CA HIS A 83 -21.97 1.04 -2.35
C HIS A 83 -20.51 1.04 -1.88
N LEU A 84 -19.59 0.38 -2.61
CA LEU A 84 -18.17 0.45 -2.28
C LEU A 84 -17.61 1.87 -2.40
N ALA A 85 -18.04 2.64 -3.41
CA ALA A 85 -17.63 4.02 -3.56
C ALA A 85 -18.08 4.89 -2.37
N SER A 86 -19.31 4.71 -1.90
CA SER A 86 -19.85 5.47 -0.76
C SER A 86 -19.16 5.18 0.58
N ARG A 87 -18.42 4.08 0.70
CA ARG A 87 -17.59 3.78 1.88
C ARG A 87 -16.34 4.64 1.98
N HIS A 88 -15.96 5.31 0.90
CA HIS A 88 -14.85 6.26 0.93
C HIS A 88 -15.41 7.68 1.17
N PRO A 89 -14.90 8.44 2.15
CA PRO A 89 -15.29 9.85 2.34
C PRO A 89 -15.24 10.69 1.08
N MET A 90 -14.33 10.38 0.14
CA MET A 90 -14.30 11.05 -1.18
C MET A 90 -15.40 10.61 -2.15
N ASN A 91 -16.28 9.68 -1.73
CA ASN A 91 -17.44 9.16 -2.47
C ASN A 91 -17.12 8.69 -3.90
N ARG A 92 -15.97 8.08 -4.09
CA ARG A 92 -15.56 7.46 -5.35
C ARG A 92 -14.61 6.29 -5.14
N LEU A 93 -14.57 5.38 -6.09
CA LEU A 93 -13.47 4.42 -6.20
C LEU A 93 -12.20 5.14 -6.65
N GLY A 94 -11.05 4.67 -6.17
CA GLY A 94 -9.76 5.12 -6.66
C GLY A 94 -9.50 4.65 -8.09
N THR A 95 -8.49 5.24 -8.72
CA THR A 95 -7.99 4.82 -10.03
C THR A 95 -6.56 4.27 -9.91
N PRO A 96 -6.08 3.47 -10.87
CA PRO A 96 -4.68 3.06 -10.91
C PRO A 96 -3.71 4.26 -10.87
N GLU A 97 -4.08 5.38 -11.47
CA GLU A 97 -3.29 6.62 -11.49
C GLU A 97 -3.17 7.26 -10.10
N ASP A 98 -4.22 7.17 -9.26
CA ASP A 98 -4.15 7.63 -7.87
C ASP A 98 -3.05 6.88 -7.11
N VAL A 99 -2.94 5.57 -7.34
CA VAL A 99 -1.92 4.71 -6.72
C VAL A 99 -0.53 4.95 -7.32
N ALA A 100 -0.44 5.09 -8.65
CA ALA A 100 0.81 5.32 -9.36
C ALA A 100 1.49 6.64 -8.93
N LYS A 101 0.73 7.72 -8.75
CA LYS A 101 1.25 9.00 -8.25
C LYS A 101 1.88 8.87 -6.86
N ALA A 102 1.25 8.11 -5.98
CA ALA A 102 1.80 7.82 -4.65
C ALA A 102 3.09 7.00 -4.73
N ALA A 103 3.13 6.00 -5.63
CA ALA A 103 4.33 5.21 -5.87
C ALA A 103 5.49 6.07 -6.39
N MET A 104 5.23 6.95 -7.35
CA MET A 104 6.23 7.87 -7.88
C MET A 104 6.79 8.80 -6.80
N TRP A 105 5.93 9.36 -5.94
CA TRP A 105 6.39 10.20 -4.84
C TRP A 105 7.26 9.41 -3.86
N LEU A 106 6.84 8.21 -3.44
CA LEU A 106 7.61 7.35 -2.53
C LEU A 106 8.95 6.91 -3.14
N ALA A 107 9.03 6.77 -4.46
CA ALA A 107 10.25 6.40 -5.17
C ALA A 107 11.24 7.58 -5.34
N SER A 108 10.77 8.80 -5.21
CA SER A 108 11.57 10.00 -5.43
C SER A 108 12.27 10.51 -4.15
N ASP A 109 13.22 11.43 -4.32
CA ASP A 109 13.91 12.12 -3.21
C ASP A 109 12.98 13.05 -2.43
N ALA A 110 11.80 13.41 -2.97
CA ALA A 110 10.79 14.18 -2.25
C ALA A 110 10.27 13.45 -0.99
N SER A 111 10.50 12.15 -0.89
CA SER A 111 10.18 11.32 0.28
C SER A 111 11.43 10.80 1.01
N SER A 112 12.57 11.51 0.91
CA SER A 112 13.87 11.07 1.45
C SER A 112 13.89 10.78 2.95
N PHE A 113 13.00 11.40 3.73
CA PHE A 113 12.87 11.16 5.17
C PHE A 113 11.66 10.29 5.55
N VAL A 114 11.18 9.46 4.58
CA VAL A 114 9.99 8.59 4.76
C VAL A 114 10.39 7.14 4.61
N THR A 115 10.34 6.37 5.71
CA THR A 115 10.54 4.92 5.74
C THR A 115 9.64 4.26 6.79
N GLY A 116 9.28 2.99 6.60
CA GLY A 116 8.38 2.24 7.49
C GLY A 116 6.89 2.65 7.40
N MET A 117 6.54 3.51 6.47
CA MET A 117 5.18 4.05 6.34
C MET A 117 4.25 3.07 5.61
N LEU A 118 3.03 2.93 6.14
CA LEU A 118 1.89 2.36 5.44
C LEU A 118 1.04 3.50 4.90
N PHE A 119 1.30 3.90 3.65
CA PHE A 119 0.75 5.09 3.02
C PHE A 119 -0.64 4.81 2.43
N SER A 120 -1.68 5.34 3.04
CA SER A 120 -3.06 5.19 2.56
C SER A 120 -3.30 5.98 1.28
N VAL A 121 -3.86 5.30 0.26
CA VAL A 121 -4.39 5.87 -0.98
C VAL A 121 -5.81 5.32 -1.13
N ASP A 122 -6.70 5.72 -0.26
CA ASP A 122 -7.96 5.05 0.02
C ASP A 122 -9.16 6.01 0.13
N GLY A 123 -9.03 7.25 -0.33
CA GLY A 123 -10.11 8.24 -0.30
C GLY A 123 -10.67 8.50 1.09
N GLY A 124 -9.87 8.27 2.14
CA GLY A 124 -10.22 8.47 3.54
C GLY A 124 -10.89 7.27 4.23
N TRP A 125 -11.01 6.11 3.57
CA TRP A 125 -11.69 4.95 4.14
C TRP A 125 -11.11 4.49 5.49
N THR A 126 -9.80 4.53 5.67
CA THR A 126 -9.17 4.13 6.96
C THR A 126 -9.04 5.26 7.98
N ALA A 127 -9.61 6.42 7.71
CA ALA A 127 -9.63 7.57 8.63
C ALA A 127 -10.89 7.64 9.50
N ILE A 128 -11.91 6.80 9.20
CA ILE A 128 -13.21 6.73 9.88
C ILE A 128 -13.40 5.40 10.58
#